data_8d49ad61ca82ab63a40ec912f6db8412
#
_entry.id   8d49ad61ca82ab63a40ec912f6db8412
#
_cell.length_a   1.000
_cell.length_b   1.000
_cell.length_c   1.000
_cell.angle_alpha   90.00
_cell.angle_beta   90.00
_cell.angle_gamma   90.00
#
_symmetry.space_group_name_H-M   'P 1'
#
loop_
_entity.id
_entity.type
_entity.pdbx_description
1 polymer ?
#
loop_
_entity_poly.entity_id
_entity_poly.type
_entity_poly.pdbx_seq_one_letter_code
_entity_poly.pdbx_strand_id
1 'polypeptide(L)'
;MEFLGYFLKLLLYTLGPILSFGLALSLCDWLFCRLVGDRSGEKLLVGAHLLPTPLREFGHLTAAVLSFHRVGDFCLLTLHDPEGELGFVEHSYNPRNPVAILGNFFFAVFPAAMVLFAVFVVTRCLFAGSFEPFLTSVSELEATGAGPLAFLRAVLAFPREVFSAAHTGIPAKIIGCVLLLFLSLGAYVSLSDLRQSVGGLFLFVLLVFLFFQSRVHKAAPP
;
A
#
# COMPACT_ATOMS: atom_id res chain seq x y z
N MET A 1 -11.98 -16.82 24.91
CA MET A 1 -11.95 -15.34 24.71
C MET A 1 -10.62 -14.82 24.23
N GLU A 2 -9.50 -15.39 24.67
CA GLU A 2 -8.14 -14.96 24.25
C GLU A 2 -7.88 -15.08 22.73
N PHE A 3 -8.36 -16.18 22.11
CA PHE A 3 -8.19 -16.41 20.67
C PHE A 3 -8.78 -15.28 19.82
N LEU A 4 -10.01 -14.85 20.11
CA LEU A 4 -10.64 -13.74 19.37
C LEU A 4 -9.85 -12.43 19.54
N GLY A 5 -9.30 -12.20 20.73
CA GLY A 5 -8.44 -11.04 21.00
C GLY A 5 -7.15 -11.06 20.17
N TYR A 6 -6.47 -12.20 20.05
CA TYR A 6 -5.30 -12.36 19.19
C TYR A 6 -5.64 -12.18 17.72
N PHE A 7 -6.74 -12.75 17.28
CA PHE A 7 -7.19 -12.63 15.89
C PHE A 7 -7.51 -11.17 15.51
N LEU A 8 -8.24 -10.44 16.36
CA LEU A 8 -8.54 -9.04 16.15
C LEU A 8 -7.29 -8.16 16.15
N LYS A 9 -6.33 -8.44 17.05
CA LYS A 9 -5.03 -7.77 17.04
C LYS A 9 -4.27 -8.02 15.74
N LEU A 10 -4.22 -9.27 15.26
CA LEU A 10 -3.58 -9.61 14.00
C LEU A 10 -4.17 -8.80 12.84
N LEU A 11 -5.50 -8.77 12.72
CA LEU A 11 -6.19 -7.98 11.70
C LEU A 11 -5.89 -6.49 11.83
N LEU A 12 -5.93 -5.96 13.04
CA LEU A 12 -5.64 -4.55 13.30
C LEU A 12 -4.21 -4.19 12.92
N TYR A 13 -3.23 -5.01 13.26
CA TYR A 13 -1.82 -4.73 12.96
C TYR A 13 -1.45 -4.97 11.50
N THR A 14 -2.18 -5.83 10.77
CA THR A 14 -1.89 -6.10 9.35
C THR A 14 -2.65 -5.15 8.42
N LEU A 15 -3.96 -5.00 8.61
CA LEU A 15 -4.80 -4.18 7.72
C LEU A 15 -4.90 -2.72 8.18
N GLY A 16 -4.82 -2.48 9.49
CA GLY A 16 -4.97 -1.14 10.08
C GLY A 16 -4.00 -0.11 9.50
N PRO A 17 -2.68 -0.36 9.45
CA PRO A 17 -1.71 0.58 8.88
C PRO A 17 -1.99 0.88 7.40
N ILE A 18 -2.29 -0.14 6.59
CA ILE A 18 -2.57 0.02 5.16
C ILE A 18 -3.82 0.89 4.95
N LEU A 19 -4.90 0.58 5.66
CA LEU A 19 -6.16 1.33 5.53
C LEU A 19 -6.04 2.75 6.08
N SER A 20 -5.41 2.93 7.25
CA SER A 20 -5.24 4.26 7.85
C SER A 20 -4.36 5.16 7.01
N PHE A 21 -3.27 4.63 6.46
CA PHE A 21 -2.39 5.38 5.57
C PHE A 21 -3.09 5.74 4.25
N GLY A 22 -3.80 4.78 3.65
CA GLY A 22 -4.59 5.03 2.44
C GLY A 22 -5.67 6.09 2.64
N LEU A 23 -6.40 6.04 3.75
CA LEU A 23 -7.40 7.05 4.09
C LEU A 23 -6.76 8.42 4.35
N ALA A 24 -5.62 8.47 5.03
CA ALA A 24 -4.89 9.71 5.27
C ALA A 24 -4.43 10.37 3.98
N LEU A 25 -3.89 9.60 3.02
CA LEU A 25 -3.52 10.10 1.70
C LEU A 25 -4.73 10.62 0.92
N SER A 26 -5.83 9.85 0.87
CA SER A 26 -7.07 10.29 0.21
C SER A 26 -7.63 11.59 0.82
N LEU A 27 -7.52 11.75 2.14
CA LEU A 27 -7.91 12.98 2.82
C LEU A 27 -6.98 14.15 2.45
N CYS A 28 -5.67 13.90 2.37
CA CYS A 28 -4.69 14.89 1.94
C CYS A 28 -4.95 15.36 0.51
N ASP A 29 -5.22 14.46 -0.43
CA ASP A 29 -5.54 14.79 -1.81
C ASP A 29 -6.82 15.64 -1.91
N TRP A 30 -7.87 15.24 -1.18
CA TRP A 30 -9.11 16.00 -1.13
C TRP A 30 -8.90 17.41 -0.55
N LEU A 31 -8.16 17.52 0.56
CA LEU A 31 -7.85 18.80 1.20
C LEU A 31 -6.99 19.68 0.29
N PHE A 32 -6.02 19.09 -0.41
CA PHE A 32 -5.16 19.80 -1.36
C PHE A 32 -5.97 20.39 -2.50
N CYS A 33 -6.87 19.63 -3.12
CA CYS A 33 -7.77 20.12 -4.16
C CYS A 33 -8.62 21.29 -3.65
N ARG A 34 -9.12 21.19 -2.43
CA ARG A 34 -9.96 22.23 -1.83
C ARG A 34 -9.22 23.51 -1.50
N LEU A 35 -7.94 23.41 -1.11
CA LEU A 35 -7.09 24.58 -0.78
C LEU A 35 -6.53 25.28 -2.01
N VAL A 36 -6.15 24.53 -3.04
CA VAL A 36 -5.53 25.07 -4.27
C VAL A 36 -6.59 25.53 -5.29
N GLY A 37 -7.85 25.09 -5.10
CA GLY A 37 -8.95 25.24 -6.03
C GLY A 37 -9.08 24.02 -6.95
N ASP A 38 -10.31 23.55 -7.12
CA ASP A 38 -10.61 22.25 -7.72
C ASP A 38 -9.90 22.02 -9.05
N ARG A 39 -10.01 22.96 -10.01
CA ARG A 39 -9.37 22.85 -11.33
C ARG A 39 -7.84 22.80 -11.32
N SER A 40 -7.22 23.59 -10.45
CA SER A 40 -5.74 23.68 -10.37
C SER A 40 -5.19 22.52 -9.55
N GLY A 41 -5.88 22.16 -8.48
CA GLY A 41 -5.56 21.02 -7.64
C GLY A 41 -5.61 19.71 -8.40
N GLU A 42 -6.67 19.45 -9.17
CA GLU A 42 -6.80 18.27 -10.02
C GLU A 42 -5.65 18.12 -11.02
N LYS A 43 -5.31 19.21 -11.74
CA LYS A 43 -4.19 19.18 -12.70
C LYS A 43 -2.84 18.87 -12.04
N LEU A 44 -2.60 19.42 -10.87
CA LEU A 44 -1.37 19.15 -10.12
C LEU A 44 -1.34 17.71 -9.58
N LEU A 45 -2.47 17.19 -9.10
CA LEU A 45 -2.59 15.80 -8.67
C LEU A 45 -2.44 14.82 -9.84
N VAL A 46 -3.03 15.10 -10.99
CA VAL A 46 -2.81 14.32 -12.23
C VAL A 46 -1.31 14.23 -12.51
N GLY A 47 -0.59 15.36 -12.46
CA GLY A 47 0.87 15.38 -12.62
C GLY A 47 1.61 14.57 -11.57
N ALA A 48 1.17 14.61 -10.31
CA ALA A 48 1.76 13.87 -9.21
C ALA A 48 1.50 12.36 -9.31
N HIS A 49 0.31 11.98 -9.76
CA HIS A 49 -0.08 10.57 -9.93
C HIS A 49 0.46 9.92 -11.21
N LEU A 50 1.02 10.69 -12.13
CA LEU A 50 1.58 10.18 -13.39
C LEU A 50 2.64 9.09 -13.17
N LEU A 51 3.48 9.26 -12.14
CA LEU A 51 4.57 8.33 -11.84
C LEU A 51 4.08 7.05 -11.16
N PRO A 52 3.22 7.08 -10.12
CA PRO A 52 2.75 5.87 -9.46
C PRO A 52 1.67 5.10 -10.24
N THR A 53 0.92 5.74 -11.16
CA THR A 53 -0.18 5.09 -11.87
C THR A 53 0.23 3.81 -12.60
N PRO A 54 1.31 3.75 -13.40
CA PRO A 54 1.69 2.50 -14.07
C PRO A 54 1.94 1.33 -13.10
N LEU A 55 2.48 1.63 -11.92
CA LEU A 55 2.73 0.62 -10.89
C LEU A 55 1.43 0.13 -10.26
N ARG A 56 0.49 1.04 -10.03
CA ARG A 56 -0.84 0.71 -9.51
C ARG A 56 -1.60 -0.17 -10.48
N GLU A 57 -1.68 0.24 -11.74
CA GLU A 57 -2.39 -0.53 -12.78
C GLU A 57 -1.71 -1.88 -13.03
N PHE A 58 -0.38 -1.95 -12.96
CA PHE A 58 0.33 -3.22 -12.96
C PHE A 58 0.01 -4.09 -11.74
N GLY A 59 -0.21 -3.48 -10.58
CA GLY A 59 -0.71 -4.16 -9.38
C GLY A 59 -2.10 -4.74 -9.58
N HIS A 60 -3.04 -3.97 -10.13
CA HIS A 60 -4.38 -4.45 -10.49
C HIS A 60 -4.33 -5.61 -11.49
N LEU A 61 -3.54 -5.46 -12.55
CA LEU A 61 -3.36 -6.51 -13.57
C LEU A 61 -2.79 -7.79 -12.95
N THR A 62 -1.77 -7.67 -12.11
CA THR A 62 -1.16 -8.82 -11.41
C THR A 62 -2.17 -9.52 -10.51
N ALA A 63 -2.93 -8.75 -9.71
CA ALA A 63 -3.97 -9.30 -8.85
C ALA A 63 -5.06 -10.02 -9.65
N ALA A 64 -5.53 -9.44 -10.75
CA ALA A 64 -6.53 -10.04 -11.62
C ALA A 64 -6.05 -11.39 -12.18
N VAL A 65 -4.83 -11.44 -12.71
CA VAL A 65 -4.25 -12.66 -13.27
C VAL A 65 -4.08 -13.75 -12.20
N LEU A 66 -3.49 -13.40 -11.05
CA LEU A 66 -3.26 -14.36 -9.96
C LEU A 66 -4.55 -14.89 -9.33
N SER A 67 -5.64 -14.13 -9.43
CA SER A 67 -6.96 -14.46 -8.88
C SER A 67 -7.88 -15.14 -9.90
N PHE A 68 -7.38 -15.48 -11.07
CA PHE A 68 -8.15 -16.09 -12.14
C PHE A 68 -9.33 -15.25 -12.63
N HIS A 69 -9.20 -13.91 -12.54
CA HIS A 69 -10.13 -12.99 -13.18
C HIS A 69 -9.87 -12.95 -14.69
N ARG A 70 -10.91 -12.71 -15.46
CA ARG A 70 -10.77 -12.44 -16.88
C ARG A 70 -10.42 -10.96 -17.04
N VAL A 71 -9.23 -10.70 -17.55
CA VAL A 71 -8.81 -9.35 -17.92
C VAL A 71 -9.43 -9.01 -19.26
N GLY A 72 -10.14 -7.89 -19.32
CA GLY A 72 -10.67 -7.29 -20.54
C GLY A 72 -9.62 -6.39 -21.18
N ASP A 73 -9.89 -5.09 -21.23
CA ASP A 73 -8.94 -4.10 -21.70
C ASP A 73 -8.14 -3.53 -20.53
N PHE A 74 -6.93 -3.01 -20.82
CA PHE A 74 -6.12 -2.35 -19.80
C PHE A 74 -5.20 -1.31 -20.44
N CYS A 75 -4.94 -0.26 -19.69
CA CYS A 75 -3.96 0.75 -20.03
C CYS A 75 -3.18 1.14 -18.76
N LEU A 76 -1.86 0.94 -18.78
CA LEU A 76 -1.04 1.26 -17.62
C LEU A 76 -0.81 2.76 -17.44
N LEU A 77 -0.81 3.51 -18.54
CA LEU A 77 -0.69 4.96 -18.54
C LEU A 77 -1.25 5.55 -19.83
N THR A 78 -2.17 6.51 -19.69
CA THR A 78 -2.69 7.34 -20.77
C THR A 78 -2.71 8.80 -20.35
N LEU A 79 -2.43 9.69 -21.29
CA LEU A 79 -2.48 11.15 -21.07
C LEU A 79 -3.64 11.80 -21.83
N HIS A 80 -4.40 11.01 -22.59
CA HIS A 80 -5.42 11.49 -23.52
C HIS A 80 -6.78 10.84 -23.29
N ASP A 81 -7.04 10.39 -22.07
CA ASP A 81 -8.36 9.87 -21.74
C ASP A 81 -9.38 11.01 -21.65
N PRO A 82 -10.55 10.89 -22.31
CA PRO A 82 -11.64 11.88 -22.22
C PRO A 82 -12.21 12.03 -20.82
N GLU A 83 -12.14 10.99 -19.99
CA GLU A 83 -12.63 10.96 -18.61
C GLU A 83 -11.58 11.43 -17.60
N GLY A 84 -10.34 11.66 -18.06
CA GLY A 84 -9.23 12.12 -17.24
C GLY A 84 -8.57 11.02 -16.43
N GLU A 85 -8.86 9.75 -16.71
CA GLU A 85 -8.19 8.62 -16.09
C GLU A 85 -6.77 8.46 -16.62
N LEU A 86 -5.80 8.25 -15.72
CA LEU A 86 -4.40 8.07 -16.10
C LEU A 86 -4.07 6.62 -16.47
N GLY A 87 -4.91 5.68 -16.09
CA GLY A 87 -4.77 4.27 -16.39
C GLY A 87 -5.95 3.49 -15.87
N PHE A 88 -6.16 2.29 -16.41
CA PHE A 88 -7.25 1.42 -15.98
C PHE A 88 -6.95 -0.05 -16.25
N VAL A 89 -7.61 -0.95 -15.52
CA VAL A 89 -7.64 -2.39 -15.74
C VAL A 89 -9.07 -2.89 -15.62
N GLU A 90 -9.67 -3.21 -16.76
CA GLU A 90 -10.98 -3.85 -16.77
C GLU A 90 -10.85 -5.33 -16.46
N HIS A 91 -11.64 -5.80 -15.51
CA HIS A 91 -11.67 -7.21 -15.17
C HIS A 91 -13.08 -7.70 -14.85
N SER A 92 -13.29 -8.98 -15.02
CA SER A 92 -14.51 -9.66 -14.64
C SER A 92 -14.19 -10.99 -13.95
N TYR A 93 -15.03 -11.41 -13.03
CA TYR A 93 -14.82 -12.66 -12.31
C TYR A 93 -16.11 -13.46 -12.15
N ASN A 94 -15.96 -14.76 -11.92
CA ASN A 94 -17.09 -15.63 -11.63
C ASN A 94 -17.44 -15.56 -10.13
N PRO A 95 -18.62 -15.02 -9.74
CA PRO A 95 -19.01 -14.89 -8.33
C PRO A 95 -19.31 -16.22 -7.64
N ARG A 96 -19.30 -17.34 -8.37
CA ARG A 96 -19.42 -18.71 -7.80
C ARG A 96 -18.05 -19.32 -7.49
N ASN A 97 -16.94 -18.71 -7.91
CA ASN A 97 -15.60 -19.18 -7.63
C ASN A 97 -15.06 -18.48 -6.36
N PRO A 98 -14.85 -19.20 -5.25
CA PRO A 98 -14.36 -18.60 -4.01
C PRO A 98 -12.95 -18.01 -4.15
N VAL A 99 -12.10 -18.56 -5.01
CA VAL A 99 -10.77 -18.02 -5.28
C VAL A 99 -10.87 -16.67 -5.97
N ALA A 100 -11.79 -16.53 -6.93
CA ALA A 100 -12.01 -15.25 -7.61
C ALA A 100 -12.66 -14.20 -6.68
N ILE A 101 -13.54 -14.62 -5.76
CA ILE A 101 -14.07 -13.70 -4.73
C ILE A 101 -12.96 -13.24 -3.80
N LEU A 102 -12.10 -14.16 -3.34
CA LEU A 102 -10.92 -13.81 -2.54
C LEU A 102 -9.98 -12.87 -3.30
N GLY A 103 -9.89 -13.05 -4.62
CA GLY A 103 -9.12 -12.21 -5.52
C GLY A 103 -9.50 -10.74 -5.49
N ASN A 104 -10.76 -10.41 -5.27
CA ASN A 104 -11.19 -9.01 -5.12
C ASN A 104 -10.51 -8.30 -3.93
N PHE A 105 -10.21 -9.02 -2.86
CA PHE A 105 -9.41 -8.46 -1.77
C PHE A 105 -7.98 -8.14 -2.24
N PHE A 106 -7.35 -9.05 -2.94
CA PHE A 106 -6.02 -8.81 -3.49
C PHE A 106 -6.02 -7.72 -4.54
N PHE A 107 -7.06 -7.61 -5.35
CA PHE A 107 -7.23 -6.54 -6.34
C PHE A 107 -7.20 -5.15 -5.67
N ALA A 108 -7.76 -5.00 -4.47
CA ALA A 108 -7.71 -3.75 -3.73
C ALA A 108 -6.34 -3.47 -3.07
N VAL A 109 -5.59 -4.51 -2.69
CA VAL A 109 -4.35 -4.35 -1.89
C VAL A 109 -3.08 -4.32 -2.75
N PHE A 110 -3.04 -5.08 -3.84
CA PHE A 110 -1.85 -5.21 -4.68
C PHE A 110 -1.36 -3.90 -5.29
N PRO A 111 -2.21 -2.97 -5.75
CA PRO A 111 -1.74 -1.68 -6.24
C PRO A 111 -0.90 -0.92 -5.23
N ALA A 112 -1.39 -0.81 -4.00
CA ALA A 112 -0.64 -0.18 -2.92
C ALA A 112 0.66 -0.95 -2.58
N ALA A 113 0.60 -2.29 -2.57
CA ALA A 113 1.76 -3.13 -2.33
C ALA A 113 2.84 -2.97 -3.41
N MET A 114 2.47 -2.86 -4.69
CA MET A 114 3.39 -2.62 -5.79
C MET A 114 4.10 -1.27 -5.68
N VAL A 115 3.35 -0.23 -5.33
CA VAL A 115 3.92 1.10 -5.11
C VAL A 115 4.87 1.09 -3.89
N LEU A 116 4.47 0.48 -2.78
CA LEU A 116 5.31 0.34 -1.58
C LEU A 116 6.58 -0.47 -1.88
N PHE A 117 6.48 -1.51 -2.69
CA PHE A 117 7.64 -2.27 -3.16
C PHE A 117 8.59 -1.40 -4.00
N ALA A 118 8.07 -0.57 -4.90
CA ALA A 118 8.88 0.38 -5.66
C ALA A 118 9.55 1.43 -4.74
N VAL A 119 8.83 1.97 -3.75
CA VAL A 119 9.38 2.86 -2.72
C VAL A 119 10.52 2.17 -1.98
N PHE A 120 10.34 0.92 -1.55
CA PHE A 120 11.37 0.12 -0.90
C PHE A 120 12.62 -0.03 -1.79
N VAL A 121 12.45 -0.42 -3.05
CA VAL A 121 13.55 -0.62 -4.00
C VAL A 121 14.31 0.69 -4.23
N VAL A 122 13.61 1.80 -4.47
CA VAL A 122 14.22 3.13 -4.68
C VAL A 122 14.99 3.54 -3.43
N THR A 123 14.39 3.38 -2.24
CA THR A 123 15.07 3.70 -0.98
C THR A 123 16.32 2.85 -0.78
N ARG A 124 16.23 1.56 -1.04
CA ARG A 124 17.36 0.62 -0.92
C ARG A 124 18.48 0.93 -1.91
N CYS A 125 18.15 1.32 -3.13
CA CYS A 125 19.15 1.61 -4.17
C CYS A 125 19.80 2.98 -4.00
N LEU A 126 19.01 4.01 -3.68
CA LEU A 126 19.53 5.39 -3.62
C LEU A 126 20.03 5.79 -2.23
N PHE A 127 19.50 5.21 -1.18
CA PHE A 127 19.76 5.59 0.21
C PHE A 127 20.24 4.42 1.08
N ALA A 128 20.95 3.45 0.50
CA ALA A 128 21.41 2.25 1.21
C ALA A 128 22.16 2.58 2.53
N GLY A 129 23.01 3.62 2.51
CA GLY A 129 23.78 4.03 3.68
C GLY A 129 22.94 4.59 4.85
N SER A 130 21.70 5.05 4.59
CA SER A 130 20.77 5.51 5.62
C SER A 130 19.70 4.47 5.92
N PHE A 131 19.37 3.61 4.96
CA PHE A 131 18.32 2.65 5.06
C PHE A 131 18.66 1.48 5.99
N GLU A 132 19.87 0.95 5.92
CA GLU A 132 20.32 -0.13 6.81
C GLU A 132 20.32 0.28 8.31
N PRO A 133 20.92 1.45 8.68
CA PRO A 133 20.82 1.95 10.06
C PRO A 133 19.37 2.16 10.52
N PHE A 134 18.50 2.65 9.64
CA PHE A 134 17.08 2.81 9.94
C PHE A 134 16.40 1.47 10.25
N LEU A 135 16.62 0.43 9.42
CA LEU A 135 16.09 -0.91 9.67
C LEU A 135 16.60 -1.51 10.99
N THR A 136 17.88 -1.29 11.30
CA THR A 136 18.47 -1.74 12.56
C THR A 136 17.79 -1.04 13.74
N SER A 137 17.59 0.27 13.69
CA SER A 137 16.89 1.04 14.73
C SER A 137 15.46 0.55 14.91
N VAL A 138 14.74 0.26 13.82
CA VAL A 138 13.37 -0.28 13.89
C VAL A 138 13.35 -1.66 14.53
N SER A 139 14.28 -2.56 14.18
CA SER A 139 14.36 -3.90 14.77
C SER A 139 14.72 -3.87 16.26
N GLU A 140 15.55 -2.93 16.69
CA GLU A 140 15.87 -2.70 18.10
C GLU A 140 14.64 -2.20 18.88
N LEU A 141 13.86 -1.29 18.30
CA LEU A 141 12.62 -0.81 18.91
C LEU A 141 11.60 -1.94 19.09
N GLU A 142 11.50 -2.84 18.11
CA GLU A 142 10.66 -4.03 18.20
C GLU A 142 11.15 -4.98 19.31
N ALA A 143 12.45 -5.28 19.33
CA ALA A 143 13.06 -6.17 20.34
C ALA A 143 12.91 -5.64 21.78
N THR A 144 12.90 -4.32 21.97
CA THR A 144 12.70 -3.68 23.28
C THR A 144 11.24 -3.48 23.66
N GLY A 145 10.28 -3.87 22.78
CA GLY A 145 8.85 -3.65 23.01
C GLY A 145 8.46 -2.18 23.04
N ALA A 146 9.17 -1.35 22.29
CA ALA A 146 8.92 0.09 22.23
C ALA A 146 7.50 0.40 21.76
N GLY A 147 6.90 1.43 22.34
CA GLY A 147 5.53 1.84 21.97
C GLY A 147 5.45 2.52 20.60
N PRO A 148 4.23 2.69 20.03
CA PRO A 148 4.00 3.25 18.69
C PRO A 148 4.64 4.63 18.45
N LEU A 149 4.76 5.44 19.50
CA LEU A 149 5.37 6.76 19.42
C LEU A 149 6.88 6.71 19.11
N ALA A 150 7.59 5.68 19.59
CA ALA A 150 9.01 5.48 19.30
C ALA A 150 9.21 5.13 17.81
N PHE A 151 8.36 4.25 17.25
CA PHE A 151 8.36 3.95 15.83
C PHE A 151 8.07 5.19 14.97
N LEU A 152 7.07 5.98 15.35
CA LEU A 152 6.75 7.22 14.65
C LEU A 152 7.95 8.18 14.65
N ARG A 153 8.63 8.34 15.78
CA ARG A 153 9.85 9.18 15.88
C ARG A 153 10.97 8.67 14.97
N ALA A 154 11.20 7.36 14.90
CA ALA A 154 12.20 6.76 14.00
C ALA A 154 11.86 7.05 12.53
N VAL A 155 10.60 6.87 12.13
CA VAL A 155 10.12 7.17 10.77
C VAL A 155 10.30 8.66 10.45
N LEU A 156 9.96 9.55 11.35
CA LEU A 156 10.11 11.01 11.18
C LEU A 156 11.58 11.46 11.18
N ALA A 157 12.48 10.70 11.78
CA ALA A 157 13.93 10.98 11.75
C ALA A 157 14.59 10.54 10.43
N PHE A 158 14.01 9.57 9.72
CA PHE A 158 14.60 9.00 8.50
C PHE A 158 14.98 10.03 7.43
N PRO A 159 14.17 11.05 7.08
CA PRO A 159 14.58 12.09 6.13
C PRO A 159 15.88 12.82 6.57
N ARG A 160 16.02 13.10 7.86
CA ARG A 160 17.25 13.73 8.39
C ARG A 160 18.47 12.83 8.18
N GLU A 161 18.33 11.54 8.41
CA GLU A 161 19.40 10.56 8.19
C GLU A 161 19.80 10.49 6.72
N VAL A 162 18.81 10.50 5.80
CA VAL A 162 19.05 10.56 4.35
C VAL A 162 19.89 11.79 3.98
N PHE A 163 19.52 12.96 4.49
CA PHE A 163 20.26 14.20 4.18
C PHE A 163 21.62 14.28 4.85
N SER A 164 21.82 13.66 6.00
CA SER A 164 23.10 13.63 6.70
C SER A 164 24.10 12.62 6.13
N ALA A 165 23.65 11.60 5.40
CA ALA A 165 24.50 10.56 4.84
C ALA A 165 25.52 11.14 3.85
N ALA A 166 26.81 10.92 4.11
CA ALA A 166 27.91 11.49 3.32
C ALA A 166 28.12 10.84 1.93
N HIS A 167 27.58 9.62 1.76
CA HIS A 167 27.88 8.78 0.58
C HIS A 167 27.09 9.15 -0.68
N THR A 168 26.07 9.98 -0.59
CA THR A 168 25.23 10.37 -1.73
C THR A 168 25.35 11.87 -1.98
N GLY A 169 25.62 12.27 -3.20
CA GLY A 169 25.68 13.69 -3.58
C GLY A 169 24.33 14.39 -3.40
N ILE A 170 24.34 15.69 -3.10
CA ILE A 170 23.14 16.51 -2.88
C ILE A 170 22.11 16.38 -4.01
N PRO A 171 22.48 16.43 -5.32
CA PRO A 171 21.51 16.29 -6.40
C PRO A 171 20.77 14.95 -6.38
N ALA A 172 21.47 13.84 -6.11
CA ALA A 172 20.88 12.52 -6.04
C ALA A 172 19.94 12.38 -4.84
N LYS A 173 20.26 13.03 -3.70
CA LYS A 173 19.36 13.10 -2.55
C LYS A 173 18.06 13.83 -2.88
N ILE A 174 18.15 14.98 -3.53
CA ILE A 174 16.98 15.77 -3.93
C ILE A 174 16.12 14.98 -4.90
N ILE A 175 16.70 14.44 -5.97
CA ILE A 175 15.99 13.64 -6.97
C ILE A 175 15.33 12.42 -6.31
N GLY A 176 16.05 11.70 -5.46
CA GLY A 176 15.53 10.54 -4.76
C GLY A 176 14.38 10.88 -3.81
N CYS A 177 14.47 11.98 -3.05
CA CYS A 177 13.39 12.42 -2.17
C CYS A 177 12.14 12.83 -2.97
N VAL A 178 12.32 13.54 -4.09
CA VAL A 178 11.22 13.92 -4.98
C VAL A 178 10.57 12.66 -5.58
N LEU A 179 11.38 11.72 -6.06
CA LEU A 179 10.89 10.45 -6.60
C LEU A 179 10.08 9.66 -5.54
N LEU A 180 10.61 9.53 -4.32
CA LEU A 180 9.92 8.85 -3.23
C LEU A 180 8.62 9.55 -2.84
N LEU A 181 8.61 10.88 -2.82
CA LEU A 181 7.40 11.65 -2.55
C LEU A 181 6.31 11.33 -3.57
N PHE A 182 6.61 11.42 -4.86
CA PHE A 182 5.63 11.14 -5.92
C PHE A 182 5.19 9.68 -5.91
N LEU A 183 6.10 8.72 -5.73
CA LEU A 183 5.74 7.32 -5.61
C LEU A 183 4.81 7.06 -4.42
N SER A 184 5.12 7.65 -3.25
CA SER A 184 4.32 7.41 -2.05
C SER A 184 2.88 7.91 -2.16
N LEU A 185 2.61 8.92 -2.98
CA LEU A 185 1.25 9.39 -3.27
C LEU A 185 0.38 8.29 -3.92
N GLY A 186 0.98 7.34 -4.63
CA GLY A 186 0.26 6.21 -5.21
C GLY A 186 -0.02 5.05 -4.24
N ALA A 187 0.51 5.07 -3.03
CA ALA A 187 0.37 3.97 -2.06
C ALA A 187 -0.98 3.98 -1.30
N TYR A 188 -2.01 4.58 -1.86
CA TYR A 188 -3.34 4.58 -1.28
C TYR A 188 -4.21 3.43 -1.81
N VAL A 189 -5.20 3.04 -1.02
CA VAL A 189 -6.25 2.10 -1.43
C VAL A 189 -7.48 2.90 -1.80
N SER A 190 -7.94 2.77 -3.04
CA SER A 190 -9.12 3.48 -3.52
C SER A 190 -10.40 3.03 -2.79
N LEU A 191 -11.32 3.96 -2.55
CA LEU A 191 -12.64 3.62 -1.99
C LEU A 191 -13.47 2.72 -2.93
N SER A 192 -13.29 2.84 -4.24
CA SER A 192 -13.91 1.96 -5.24
C SER A 192 -13.38 0.53 -5.09
N ASP A 193 -12.06 0.38 -4.97
CA ASP A 193 -11.41 -0.91 -4.80
C ASP A 193 -11.83 -1.57 -3.49
N LEU A 194 -11.92 -0.79 -2.40
CA LEU A 194 -12.41 -1.27 -1.12
C LEU A 194 -13.85 -1.77 -1.19
N ARG A 195 -14.74 -1.05 -1.87
CA ARG A 195 -16.15 -1.47 -2.03
C ARG A 195 -16.26 -2.79 -2.79
N GLN A 196 -15.49 -2.95 -3.85
CA GLN A 196 -15.45 -4.19 -4.62
C GLN A 196 -14.84 -5.34 -3.82
N SER A 197 -13.91 -5.05 -2.92
CA SER A 197 -13.18 -6.06 -2.13
C SER A 197 -13.93 -6.60 -0.92
N VAL A 198 -15.07 -6.03 -0.52
CA VAL A 198 -15.77 -6.40 0.73
C VAL A 198 -16.03 -7.91 0.83
N GLY A 199 -16.51 -8.55 -0.24
CA GLY A 199 -16.74 -9.99 -0.25
C GLY A 199 -15.46 -10.80 -0.12
N GLY A 200 -14.39 -10.38 -0.80
CA GLY A 200 -13.07 -10.98 -0.72
C GLY A 200 -12.43 -10.80 0.65
N LEU A 201 -12.55 -9.63 1.24
CA LEU A 201 -12.08 -9.33 2.59
C LEU A 201 -12.78 -10.23 3.63
N PHE A 202 -14.11 -10.37 3.54
CA PHE A 202 -14.87 -11.26 4.42
C PHE A 202 -14.37 -12.70 4.31
N LEU A 203 -14.18 -13.21 3.09
CA LEU A 203 -13.68 -14.55 2.85
C LEU A 203 -12.24 -14.71 3.36
N PHE A 204 -11.38 -13.72 3.15
CA PHE A 204 -10.01 -13.71 3.69
C PHE A 204 -10.00 -13.81 5.22
N VAL A 205 -10.78 -12.97 5.90
CA VAL A 205 -10.92 -12.98 7.35
C VAL A 205 -11.42 -14.33 7.86
N LEU A 206 -12.42 -14.89 7.19
CA LEU A 206 -12.97 -16.21 7.53
C LEU A 206 -11.92 -17.32 7.39
N LEU A 207 -11.18 -17.35 6.30
CA LEU A 207 -10.12 -18.34 6.07
C LEU A 207 -8.99 -18.23 7.09
N VAL A 208 -8.54 -17.01 7.40
CA VAL A 208 -7.54 -16.78 8.45
C VAL A 208 -8.07 -17.25 9.81
N PHE A 209 -9.31 -16.94 10.15
CA PHE A 209 -9.95 -17.40 11.39
C PHE A 209 -9.98 -18.93 11.47
N LEU A 210 -10.43 -19.61 10.44
CA LEU A 210 -10.49 -21.08 10.41
C LEU A 210 -9.10 -21.72 10.50
N PHE A 211 -8.11 -21.14 9.82
CA PHE A 211 -6.73 -21.60 9.89
C PHE A 211 -6.18 -21.52 11.32
N PHE A 212 -6.35 -20.40 12.00
CA PHE A 212 -5.91 -20.25 13.38
C PHE A 212 -6.66 -21.17 14.33
N GLN A 213 -7.98 -21.32 14.19
CA GLN A 213 -8.79 -22.24 14.99
C GLN A 213 -8.28 -23.68 14.85
N SER A 214 -7.95 -24.11 13.63
CA SER A 214 -7.41 -25.46 13.40
C SER A 214 -6.05 -25.68 14.07
N ARG A 215 -5.22 -24.65 14.19
CA ARG A 215 -3.92 -24.73 14.88
C ARG A 215 -4.06 -24.82 16.39
N VAL A 216 -4.97 -24.02 16.97
CA VAL A 216 -5.24 -24.05 18.41
C VAL A 216 -5.79 -25.43 18.82
N HIS A 217 -6.68 -26.01 18.03
CA HIS A 217 -7.26 -27.33 18.32
C HIS A 217 -6.23 -28.47 18.25
N LYS A 218 -5.22 -28.36 17.37
CA LYS A 218 -4.12 -29.33 17.27
C LYS A 218 -3.06 -29.18 18.36
N ALA A 219 -2.97 -28.01 19.00
CA ALA A 219 -2.01 -27.72 20.06
C ALA A 219 -2.57 -28.02 21.46
N ALA A 220 -3.87 -28.28 21.62
CA ALA A 220 -4.45 -28.73 22.87
C ALA A 220 -4.03 -30.21 23.14
N PRO A 221 -3.37 -30.52 24.22
CA PRO A 221 -3.05 -31.91 24.60
C PRO A 221 -4.35 -32.71 24.83
N PRO A 222 -4.33 -34.04 24.61
CA PRO A 222 -5.46 -34.93 24.81
C PRO A 222 -5.94 -34.96 26.23
#